data_3fb443f330f81e486d0d30b2b760496f
#
_entry.id   3fb443f330f81e486d0d30b2b760496f
#
_cell.length_a   1.000
_cell.length_b   1.000
_cell.length_c   1.000
_cell.angle_alpha   90.00
_cell.angle_beta   90.00
_cell.angle_gamma   90.00
#
_symmetry.space_group_name_H-M   'P 1'
#
loop_
_entity.id
_entity.type
_entity.pdbx_description
1 polymer ?
#
loop_
_entity_poly.entity_id
_entity_poly.type
_entity_poly.pdbx_seq_one_letter_code
_entity_poly.pdbx_strand_id
1 'polypeptide(L)'
;VTIRVVDTSDLRGYVEPRSQSIQYVSGVQKTVDRGGLPLLGGYLANLRRRYPVLLLDGGDLFQGTLVSNLGEGRAVIDGYNVLGYTASAIGNHEFDYGPDGPKSVPAVAEDDPTGALKARIASARFPFLSANIIDKKTSLPVAWPNIYPSKIVHVAGIPIGLVGAVTEDTPRTTNILNLRDVQIASIIPAVRAQAEQLRRSGVAAVVLTIHEGANCSDFHDAKNLKPCDNEDGRVLPIARALHDVVDAVVAGHSHAGMAHFVDGVPVIQAFAYGQAFARADLLFRNTRSGFVLDKSRTVVHRPKELCSVEMPPEDPPLPPAPSATTASGDGAGNRGTPPQRMWRCDSKVLHGKELRPATYEGLPVTPSEPVAASLAPHIAQ
;
A
#
# COMPACT_ATOMS: atom_id res chain seq x y z
N VAL A 1 3.73 -14.66 19.88
CA VAL A 1 4.09 -14.58 18.45
C VAL A 1 3.85 -13.17 17.97
N THR A 2 4.80 -12.58 17.24
CA THR A 2 4.59 -11.28 16.62
C THR A 2 4.48 -11.46 15.12
N ILE A 3 3.34 -11.02 14.54
CA ILE A 3 3.12 -11.00 13.10
C ILE A 3 3.48 -9.60 12.58
N ARG A 4 4.27 -9.54 11.51
CA ARG A 4 4.59 -8.30 10.81
C ARG A 4 3.56 -8.09 9.71
N VAL A 5 2.63 -7.15 9.91
CA VAL A 5 1.76 -6.65 8.85
C VAL A 5 2.58 -5.68 8.01
N VAL A 6 2.76 -6.01 6.75
CA VAL A 6 3.50 -5.19 5.79
C VAL A 6 2.53 -4.72 4.72
N ASP A 7 2.56 -3.44 4.47
CA ASP A 7 1.74 -2.75 3.49
C ASP A 7 2.58 -2.24 2.33
N THR A 8 2.08 -2.45 1.13
CA THR A 8 2.35 -1.63 -0.05
C THR A 8 1.03 -1.06 -0.54
N SER A 9 1.07 0.05 -1.26
CA SER A 9 -0.10 0.65 -1.88
C SER A 9 0.30 1.48 -3.09
N ASP A 10 -0.65 1.73 -3.97
CA ASP A 10 -0.47 2.67 -5.08
C ASP A 10 0.80 2.38 -5.89
N LEU A 11 1.04 1.07 -6.18
CA LEU A 11 2.20 0.65 -6.95
C LEU A 11 2.20 1.30 -8.34
N ARG A 12 1.02 1.44 -8.97
CA ARG A 12 0.84 2.15 -10.23
C ARG A 12 1.76 1.62 -11.35
N GLY A 13 1.99 0.30 -11.32
CA GLY A 13 2.85 -0.37 -12.28
C GLY A 13 4.36 -0.12 -12.14
N TYR A 14 4.82 0.52 -11.09
CA TYR A 14 6.25 0.78 -10.86
C TYR A 14 6.96 -0.48 -10.34
N VAL A 15 7.02 -1.49 -11.19
CA VAL A 15 7.63 -2.80 -10.86
C VAL A 15 9.14 -2.80 -10.86
N GLU A 16 9.76 -1.89 -11.62
CA GLU A 16 11.22 -1.78 -11.75
C GLU A 16 11.79 -0.76 -10.76
N PRO A 17 13.04 -0.97 -10.29
CA PRO A 17 13.75 0.06 -9.55
C PRO A 17 14.05 1.25 -10.46
N ARG A 18 14.04 2.45 -9.88
CA ARG A 18 14.51 3.67 -10.56
C ARG A 18 15.95 3.91 -10.17
N SER A 19 16.85 3.88 -11.14
CA SER A 19 18.25 4.23 -10.94
C SER A 19 18.42 5.73 -10.97
N GLN A 20 19.09 6.29 -9.98
CA GLN A 20 19.48 7.70 -9.95
C GLN A 20 20.96 7.86 -9.66
N SER A 21 21.57 8.87 -10.27
CA SER A 21 22.96 9.24 -10.00
C SER A 21 23.02 10.13 -8.77
N ILE A 22 23.82 9.73 -7.79
CA ILE A 22 24.14 10.52 -6.61
C ILE A 22 25.56 11.03 -6.74
N GLN A 23 25.76 12.34 -6.61
CA GLN A 23 27.08 12.97 -6.66
C GLN A 23 27.59 13.19 -5.23
N TYR A 24 28.80 12.74 -4.98
CA TYR A 24 29.54 13.09 -3.76
C TYR A 24 30.13 14.51 -3.86
N VAL A 25 30.39 15.12 -2.71
CA VAL A 25 31.15 16.39 -2.64
C VAL A 25 32.53 16.27 -3.29
N SER A 26 33.12 15.07 -3.29
CA SER A 26 34.38 14.77 -4.01
C SER A 26 34.27 14.74 -5.55
N GLY A 27 33.06 14.95 -6.10
CA GLY A 27 32.82 14.88 -7.55
C GLY A 27 32.58 13.45 -8.10
N VAL A 28 32.73 12.41 -7.27
CA VAL A 28 32.44 11.03 -7.67
C VAL A 28 30.93 10.84 -7.79
N GLN A 29 30.48 10.20 -8.87
CA GLN A 29 29.09 9.81 -9.08
C GLN A 29 28.91 8.31 -8.80
N LYS A 30 27.83 7.95 -8.10
CA LYS A 30 27.38 6.57 -7.94
C LYS A 30 25.92 6.45 -8.35
N THR A 31 25.57 5.34 -8.97
CA THR A 31 24.18 4.99 -9.26
C THR A 31 23.59 4.27 -8.06
N VAL A 32 22.39 4.66 -7.66
CA VAL A 32 21.63 4.08 -6.55
C VAL A 32 20.25 3.69 -7.08
N ASP A 33 19.84 2.48 -6.79
CA ASP A 33 18.52 1.99 -7.14
C ASP A 33 17.52 2.26 -6.00
N ARG A 34 16.35 2.71 -6.39
CA ARG A 34 15.26 3.05 -5.51
C ARG A 34 13.96 2.41 -5.96
N GLY A 35 13.22 1.84 -5.01
CA GLY A 35 11.91 1.24 -5.29
C GLY A 35 11.99 -0.04 -6.11
N GLY A 36 10.85 -0.43 -6.64
CA GLY A 36 10.68 -1.62 -7.45
C GLY A 36 10.55 -2.92 -6.67
N LEU A 37 9.88 -3.89 -7.29
CA LEU A 37 9.55 -5.17 -6.66
C LEU A 37 10.78 -6.04 -6.34
N PRO A 38 11.86 -6.07 -7.16
CA PRO A 38 13.05 -6.85 -6.80
C PRO A 38 13.69 -6.38 -5.49
N LEU A 39 13.76 -5.07 -5.28
CA LEU A 39 14.33 -4.50 -4.06
C LEU A 39 13.41 -4.74 -2.85
N LEU A 40 12.10 -4.58 -3.00
CA LEU A 40 11.11 -4.97 -1.99
C LEU A 40 11.29 -6.44 -1.59
N GLY A 41 11.50 -7.33 -2.57
CA GLY A 41 11.76 -8.75 -2.34
C GLY A 41 12.96 -9.00 -1.41
N GLY A 42 14.03 -8.23 -1.57
CA GLY A 42 15.20 -8.28 -0.70
C GLY A 42 14.91 -7.88 0.75
N TYR A 43 14.16 -6.79 0.95
CA TYR A 43 13.72 -6.37 2.28
C TYR A 43 12.80 -7.41 2.95
N LEU A 44 11.84 -7.94 2.19
CA LEU A 44 10.93 -8.97 2.67
C LEU A 44 11.64 -10.28 3.01
N ALA A 45 12.63 -10.69 2.23
CA ALA A 45 13.44 -11.87 2.51
C ALA A 45 14.12 -11.77 3.89
N ASN A 46 14.71 -10.61 4.20
CA ASN A 46 15.32 -10.36 5.49
C ASN A 46 14.31 -10.40 6.65
N LEU A 47 13.14 -9.81 6.45
CA LEU A 47 12.08 -9.80 7.46
C LEU A 47 11.54 -11.21 7.72
N ARG A 48 11.30 -12.00 6.67
CA ARG A 48 10.76 -13.37 6.74
C ARG A 48 11.70 -14.38 7.39
N ARG A 49 13.00 -14.10 7.41
CA ARG A 49 13.98 -14.95 8.15
C ARG A 49 13.73 -14.97 9.66
N ARG A 50 13.12 -13.93 10.20
CA ARG A 50 12.96 -13.74 11.65
C ARG A 50 11.52 -13.78 12.11
N TYR A 51 10.56 -13.45 11.23
CA TYR A 51 9.19 -13.18 11.64
C TYR A 51 8.18 -13.70 10.61
N PRO A 52 7.02 -14.18 11.05
CA PRO A 52 5.89 -14.38 10.18
C PRO A 52 5.41 -13.00 9.64
N VAL A 53 5.19 -12.95 8.32
CA VAL A 53 4.78 -11.74 7.60
C VAL A 53 3.40 -11.93 7.02
N LEU A 54 2.52 -10.98 7.27
CA LEU A 54 1.25 -10.78 6.58
C LEU A 54 1.47 -9.63 5.59
N LEU A 55 1.68 -9.97 4.32
CA LEU A 55 1.95 -9.01 3.25
C LEU A 55 0.64 -8.65 2.54
N LEU A 56 0.24 -7.40 2.63
CA LEU A 56 -1.00 -6.87 2.07
C LEU A 56 -0.72 -5.70 1.13
N ASP A 57 -1.67 -5.42 0.24
CA ASP A 57 -1.62 -4.25 -0.63
C ASP A 57 -2.90 -3.43 -0.53
N GLY A 58 -2.74 -2.10 -0.47
CA GLY A 58 -3.82 -1.13 -0.32
C GLY A 58 -4.55 -0.75 -1.62
N GLY A 59 -4.26 -1.41 -2.76
CA GLY A 59 -4.90 -1.14 -4.05
C GLY A 59 -4.13 -0.17 -4.95
N ASP A 60 -4.67 0.10 -6.15
CA ASP A 60 -4.04 0.87 -7.24
C ASP A 60 -2.72 0.26 -7.71
N LEU A 61 -2.80 -1.01 -8.12
CA LEU A 61 -1.64 -1.79 -8.52
C LEU A 61 -1.18 -1.47 -9.94
N PHE A 62 -2.11 -1.32 -10.90
CA PHE A 62 -1.87 -1.61 -12.32
C PHE A 62 -1.53 -0.38 -13.16
N GLN A 63 -2.43 0.60 -13.19
CA GLN A 63 -2.37 1.72 -14.13
C GLN A 63 -1.26 2.71 -13.74
N GLY A 64 -0.33 3.00 -14.68
CA GLY A 64 0.72 4.01 -14.48
C GLY A 64 1.88 3.87 -15.46
N THR A 65 2.73 2.84 -15.32
CA THR A 65 3.91 2.67 -16.19
C THR A 65 3.57 1.95 -17.50
N LEU A 66 4.38 2.17 -18.54
CA LEU A 66 4.22 1.49 -19.82
C LEU A 66 4.29 -0.03 -19.68
N VAL A 67 5.26 -0.54 -18.91
CA VAL A 67 5.45 -1.98 -18.64
C VAL A 67 4.18 -2.63 -18.09
N SER A 68 3.48 -1.94 -17.20
CA SER A 68 2.22 -2.43 -16.66
C SER A 68 1.05 -2.24 -17.61
N ASN A 69 0.95 -1.05 -18.24
CA ASN A 69 -0.18 -0.69 -19.08
C ASN A 69 -0.30 -1.57 -20.33
N LEU A 70 0.82 -1.94 -20.99
CA LEU A 70 0.82 -2.82 -22.15
C LEU A 70 0.25 -4.22 -21.84
N GLY A 71 0.44 -4.70 -20.62
CA GLY A 71 -0.09 -6.00 -20.16
C GLY A 71 -1.31 -5.86 -19.25
N GLU A 72 -1.94 -4.67 -19.15
CA GLU A 72 -3.08 -4.41 -18.27
C GLU A 72 -2.85 -4.88 -16.82
N GLY A 73 -1.64 -4.66 -16.28
CA GLY A 73 -1.27 -5.07 -14.93
C GLY A 73 -0.65 -6.47 -14.80
N ARG A 74 -0.47 -7.23 -15.89
CA ARG A 74 0.09 -8.58 -15.83
C ARG A 74 1.47 -8.63 -15.17
N ALA A 75 2.35 -7.69 -15.49
CA ALA A 75 3.68 -7.57 -14.88
C ALA A 75 3.61 -7.46 -13.34
N VAL A 76 2.64 -6.70 -12.85
CA VAL A 76 2.43 -6.54 -11.39
C VAL A 76 2.00 -7.85 -10.76
N ILE A 77 1.01 -8.54 -11.35
CA ILE A 77 0.52 -9.81 -10.83
C ILE A 77 1.64 -10.87 -10.78
N ASP A 78 2.47 -10.96 -11.83
CA ASP A 78 3.57 -11.93 -11.87
C ASP A 78 4.60 -11.63 -10.77
N GLY A 79 4.97 -10.37 -10.56
CA GLY A 79 5.85 -9.95 -9.48
C GLY A 79 5.25 -10.23 -8.09
N TYR A 80 3.97 -9.91 -7.88
CA TYR A 80 3.27 -10.14 -6.61
C TYR A 80 3.10 -11.62 -6.29
N ASN A 81 2.85 -12.45 -7.31
CA ASN A 81 2.80 -13.89 -7.17
C ASN A 81 4.12 -14.47 -6.65
N VAL A 82 5.27 -13.95 -7.12
CA VAL A 82 6.61 -14.36 -6.65
C VAL A 82 6.91 -13.80 -5.26
N LEU A 83 6.51 -12.56 -4.98
CA LEU A 83 6.67 -11.94 -3.66
C LEU A 83 5.82 -12.62 -2.58
N GLY A 84 4.78 -13.36 -2.95
CA GLY A 84 3.89 -14.07 -2.04
C GLY A 84 3.03 -13.11 -1.21
N TYR A 85 2.31 -12.22 -1.89
CA TYR A 85 1.27 -11.43 -1.26
C TYR A 85 0.21 -12.32 -0.64
N THR A 86 -0.31 -11.91 0.50
CA THR A 86 -1.39 -12.63 1.20
C THR A 86 -2.76 -12.22 0.68
N ALA A 87 -2.95 -10.95 0.39
CA ALA A 87 -4.15 -10.38 -0.22
C ALA A 87 -3.88 -8.96 -0.72
N SER A 88 -4.76 -8.45 -1.59
CA SER A 88 -4.77 -7.06 -2.04
C SER A 88 -6.18 -6.47 -1.95
N ALA A 89 -6.31 -5.20 -1.59
CA ALA A 89 -7.51 -4.42 -1.88
C ALA A 89 -7.62 -4.16 -3.38
N ILE A 90 -8.78 -3.69 -3.82
CA ILE A 90 -9.00 -3.11 -5.15
C ILE A 90 -9.01 -1.59 -4.98
N GLY A 91 -8.25 -0.88 -5.81
CA GLY A 91 -8.31 0.57 -5.90
C GLY A 91 -9.25 1.06 -7.01
N ASN A 92 -9.38 2.38 -7.16
CA ASN A 92 -10.22 2.97 -8.20
C ASN A 92 -9.60 2.81 -9.60
N HIS A 93 -8.28 2.80 -9.71
CA HIS A 93 -7.59 2.67 -11.01
C HIS A 93 -7.48 1.21 -11.52
N GLU A 94 -7.88 0.22 -10.73
CA GLU A 94 -8.09 -1.14 -11.24
C GLU A 94 -9.20 -1.21 -12.28
N PHE A 95 -10.11 -0.24 -12.33
CA PHE A 95 -11.19 -0.16 -13.33
C PHE A 95 -10.81 0.60 -14.61
N ASP A 96 -9.60 1.15 -14.72
CA ASP A 96 -9.23 2.04 -15.84
C ASP A 96 -9.13 1.32 -17.18
N TYR A 97 -8.79 0.03 -17.20
CA TYR A 97 -8.59 -0.70 -18.46
C TYR A 97 -9.89 -1.16 -19.15
N GLY A 98 -10.99 -1.29 -18.42
CA GLY A 98 -12.27 -1.71 -19.00
C GLY A 98 -12.32 -3.17 -19.45
N PRO A 99 -12.79 -3.47 -20.67
CA PRO A 99 -12.78 -4.81 -21.24
C PRO A 99 -11.35 -5.36 -21.39
N ASP A 100 -11.17 -6.68 -21.25
CA ASP A 100 -9.87 -7.32 -21.49
C ASP A 100 -9.45 -7.13 -22.96
N GLY A 101 -8.24 -6.59 -23.21
CA GLY A 101 -7.69 -6.33 -24.53
C GLY A 101 -7.68 -4.82 -24.91
N PRO A 102 -7.72 -4.48 -26.20
CA PRO A 102 -7.34 -3.12 -26.67
C PRO A 102 -8.38 -2.02 -26.36
N LYS A 103 -9.54 -2.35 -25.85
CA LYS A 103 -10.60 -1.39 -25.54
C LYS A 103 -10.46 -0.90 -24.10
N SER A 104 -10.35 0.39 -23.89
CA SER A 104 -10.34 0.98 -22.53
C SER A 104 -11.74 1.24 -21.93
N VAL A 105 -12.78 1.10 -22.74
CA VAL A 105 -14.19 1.22 -22.33
C VAL A 105 -15.05 0.26 -23.13
N PRO A 106 -16.20 -0.20 -22.60
CA PRO A 106 -17.14 -1.02 -23.36
C PRO A 106 -17.74 -0.23 -24.53
N ALA A 107 -17.66 -0.77 -25.74
CA ALA A 107 -18.20 -0.18 -26.96
C ALA A 107 -19.59 -0.73 -27.32
N VAL A 108 -19.89 -1.95 -26.89
CA VAL A 108 -21.17 -2.65 -27.10
C VAL A 108 -21.67 -3.25 -25.78
N ALA A 109 -22.93 -3.68 -25.78
CA ALA A 109 -23.56 -4.21 -24.56
C ALA A 109 -22.90 -5.50 -24.06
N GLU A 110 -22.36 -6.31 -24.96
CA GLU A 110 -21.70 -7.59 -24.71
C GLU A 110 -20.30 -7.42 -24.14
N ASP A 111 -19.64 -6.28 -24.30
CA ASP A 111 -18.33 -6.02 -23.71
C ASP A 111 -18.43 -6.07 -22.17
N ASP A 112 -17.55 -6.84 -21.54
CA ASP A 112 -17.45 -6.83 -20.07
C ASP A 112 -16.67 -5.60 -19.60
N PRO A 113 -17.30 -4.62 -18.92
CA PRO A 113 -16.63 -3.39 -18.53
C PRO A 113 -15.53 -3.57 -17.48
N THR A 114 -15.44 -4.74 -16.88
CA THR A 114 -14.43 -5.10 -15.86
C THR A 114 -13.58 -6.30 -16.29
N GLY A 115 -13.53 -6.58 -17.60
CA GLY A 115 -12.88 -7.76 -18.18
C GLY A 115 -11.39 -7.83 -17.83
N ALA A 116 -10.64 -6.75 -18.03
CA ALA A 116 -9.21 -6.66 -17.69
C ALA A 116 -8.98 -6.92 -16.20
N LEU A 117 -9.74 -6.27 -15.31
CA LEU A 117 -9.63 -6.48 -13.87
C LEU A 117 -9.91 -7.95 -13.49
N LYS A 118 -10.98 -8.55 -14.01
CA LYS A 118 -11.31 -9.96 -13.78
C LYS A 118 -10.20 -10.91 -14.24
N ALA A 119 -9.59 -10.62 -15.40
CA ALA A 119 -8.47 -11.41 -15.92
C ALA A 119 -7.25 -11.34 -15.00
N ARG A 120 -6.94 -10.16 -14.44
CA ARG A 120 -5.82 -10.01 -13.48
C ARG A 120 -6.12 -10.68 -12.16
N ILE A 121 -7.31 -10.51 -11.61
CA ILE A 121 -7.76 -11.19 -10.38
C ILE A 121 -7.65 -12.72 -10.55
N ALA A 122 -8.09 -13.26 -11.68
CA ALA A 122 -8.04 -14.69 -11.94
C ALA A 122 -6.61 -15.25 -12.07
N SER A 123 -5.64 -14.43 -12.52
CA SER A 123 -4.22 -14.84 -12.65
C SER A 123 -3.42 -14.69 -11.35
N ALA A 124 -3.97 -14.02 -10.33
CA ALA A 124 -3.32 -13.86 -9.05
C ALA A 124 -3.39 -15.12 -8.19
N ARG A 125 -2.28 -15.45 -7.51
CA ARG A 125 -2.21 -16.57 -6.54
C ARG A 125 -2.62 -16.14 -5.12
N PHE A 126 -3.02 -14.90 -4.97
CA PHE A 126 -3.55 -14.31 -3.74
C PHE A 126 -4.95 -13.74 -4.01
N PRO A 127 -5.84 -13.68 -3.01
CA PRO A 127 -7.17 -13.12 -3.19
C PRO A 127 -7.14 -11.60 -3.29
N PHE A 128 -8.04 -11.06 -4.11
CA PHE A 128 -8.46 -9.67 -4.01
C PHE A 128 -9.63 -9.55 -3.05
N LEU A 129 -9.70 -8.42 -2.33
CA LEU A 129 -10.69 -8.19 -1.30
C LEU A 129 -11.45 -6.89 -1.55
N SER A 130 -12.78 -6.96 -1.54
CA SER A 130 -13.67 -5.79 -1.47
C SER A 130 -15.06 -6.17 -0.99
N ALA A 131 -15.48 -5.55 0.12
CA ALA A 131 -16.81 -5.74 0.70
C ALA A 131 -17.86 -4.81 0.09
N ASN A 132 -17.43 -3.73 -0.58
CA ASN A 132 -18.32 -2.65 -1.03
C ASN A 132 -18.42 -2.50 -2.55
N ILE A 133 -17.83 -3.39 -3.36
CA ILE A 133 -18.13 -3.50 -4.78
C ILE A 133 -19.36 -4.40 -4.92
N ILE A 134 -20.47 -3.82 -5.36
CA ILE A 134 -21.78 -4.48 -5.42
C ILE A 134 -22.19 -4.69 -6.88
N ASP A 135 -22.57 -5.89 -7.22
CA ASP A 135 -23.17 -6.21 -8.51
C ASP A 135 -24.59 -5.60 -8.59
N LYS A 136 -24.84 -4.78 -9.61
CA LYS A 136 -26.13 -4.06 -9.76
C LYS A 136 -27.31 -4.99 -10.02
N LYS A 137 -27.08 -6.18 -10.58
CA LYS A 137 -28.17 -7.14 -10.90
C LYS A 137 -28.61 -7.89 -9.65
N THR A 138 -27.66 -8.27 -8.80
CA THR A 138 -27.94 -9.09 -7.60
C THR A 138 -28.11 -8.28 -6.34
N SER A 139 -27.59 -7.04 -6.30
CA SER A 139 -27.46 -6.18 -5.12
C SER A 139 -26.60 -6.83 -4.00
N LEU A 140 -25.76 -7.78 -4.35
CA LEU A 140 -24.81 -8.45 -3.46
C LEU A 140 -23.37 -8.06 -3.84
N PRO A 141 -22.39 -8.26 -2.94
CA PRO A 141 -20.99 -8.15 -3.29
C PRO A 141 -20.67 -8.98 -4.53
N VAL A 142 -19.83 -8.45 -5.43
CA VAL A 142 -19.46 -9.16 -6.67
C VAL A 142 -18.87 -10.53 -6.35
N ALA A 143 -19.22 -11.51 -7.18
CA ALA A 143 -18.82 -12.92 -7.03
C ALA A 143 -17.91 -13.35 -8.20
N TRP A 144 -16.90 -12.54 -8.53
CA TRP A 144 -15.91 -12.90 -9.56
C TRP A 144 -14.92 -13.94 -9.00
N PRO A 145 -14.28 -14.75 -9.87
CA PRO A 145 -13.22 -15.66 -9.42
C PRO A 145 -12.14 -14.92 -8.62
N ASN A 146 -11.73 -15.48 -7.47
CA ASN A 146 -10.65 -15.00 -6.62
C ASN A 146 -10.83 -13.57 -6.01
N ILE A 147 -12.06 -13.04 -5.99
CA ILE A 147 -12.43 -11.87 -5.18
C ILE A 147 -13.36 -12.27 -4.04
N TYR A 148 -13.19 -11.66 -2.89
CA TYR A 148 -13.99 -11.96 -1.69
C TYR A 148 -14.26 -10.67 -0.91
N PRO A 149 -15.42 -10.53 -0.25
CA PRO A 149 -15.64 -9.43 0.70
C PRO A 149 -14.69 -9.49 1.89
N SER A 150 -14.43 -10.71 2.36
CA SER A 150 -13.52 -11.00 3.47
C SER A 150 -12.98 -12.43 3.35
N LYS A 151 -11.85 -12.69 4.02
CA LYS A 151 -11.21 -14.02 4.02
C LYS A 151 -10.47 -14.28 5.33
N ILE A 152 -10.49 -15.52 5.80
CA ILE A 152 -9.64 -15.97 6.92
C ILE A 152 -8.35 -16.53 6.33
N VAL A 153 -7.22 -16.08 6.85
CA VAL A 153 -5.88 -16.59 6.54
C VAL A 153 -5.21 -17.04 7.83
N HIS A 154 -4.26 -17.97 7.72
CA HIS A 154 -3.49 -18.43 8.87
C HIS A 154 -2.04 -18.00 8.73
N VAL A 155 -1.54 -17.20 9.68
CA VAL A 155 -0.15 -16.75 9.74
C VAL A 155 0.47 -17.29 11.01
N ALA A 156 1.48 -18.15 10.87
CA ALA A 156 2.08 -18.89 11.99
C ALA A 156 1.05 -19.63 12.87
N GLY A 157 0.01 -20.20 12.24
CA GLY A 157 -1.08 -20.89 12.92
C GLY A 157 -2.15 -19.99 13.56
N ILE A 158 -1.99 -18.66 13.46
CA ILE A 158 -2.94 -17.69 14.02
C ILE A 158 -4.00 -17.33 12.96
N PRO A 159 -5.31 -17.53 13.23
CA PRO A 159 -6.36 -17.15 12.29
C PRO A 159 -6.56 -15.63 12.29
N ILE A 160 -6.31 -15.00 11.15
CA ILE A 160 -6.50 -13.57 10.91
C ILE A 160 -7.63 -13.40 9.90
N GLY A 161 -8.63 -12.59 10.25
CA GLY A 161 -9.66 -12.16 9.31
C GLY A 161 -9.17 -10.96 8.51
N LEU A 162 -9.31 -11.03 7.19
CA LEU A 162 -9.02 -9.93 6.28
C LEU A 162 -10.34 -9.43 5.69
N VAL A 163 -10.52 -8.11 5.64
CA VAL A 163 -11.64 -7.44 4.96
C VAL A 163 -11.04 -6.45 3.97
N GLY A 164 -11.65 -6.33 2.77
CA GLY A 164 -11.24 -5.32 1.79
C GLY A 164 -12.31 -4.27 1.57
N ALA A 165 -11.89 -3.07 1.12
CA ALA A 165 -12.80 -2.03 0.63
C ALA A 165 -12.10 -1.10 -0.37
N VAL A 166 -12.89 -0.54 -1.29
CA VAL A 166 -12.45 0.49 -2.25
C VAL A 166 -13.09 1.83 -1.89
N THR A 167 -12.42 2.93 -2.22
CA THR A 167 -12.91 4.29 -1.97
C THR A 167 -14.28 4.55 -2.59
N GLU A 168 -15.14 5.25 -1.86
CA GLU A 168 -16.46 5.68 -2.35
C GLU A 168 -16.35 6.70 -3.50
N ASP A 169 -15.18 7.30 -3.71
CA ASP A 169 -14.90 8.22 -4.81
C ASP A 169 -14.61 7.51 -6.15
N THR A 170 -14.51 6.19 -6.19
CA THR A 170 -14.23 5.42 -7.42
C THR A 170 -15.07 5.88 -8.64
N PRO A 171 -16.39 6.17 -8.53
CA PRO A 171 -17.16 6.62 -9.68
C PRO A 171 -16.75 7.99 -10.23
N ARG A 172 -15.98 8.79 -9.48
CA ARG A 172 -15.48 10.11 -9.87
C ARG A 172 -14.04 10.08 -10.36
N THR A 173 -13.31 9.03 -10.02
CA THR A 173 -11.86 8.94 -10.19
C THR A 173 -11.41 7.86 -11.18
N THR A 174 -12.37 7.14 -11.78
CA THR A 174 -12.15 6.22 -12.90
C THR A 174 -13.19 6.48 -14.01
N ASN A 175 -13.09 5.75 -15.12
CA ASN A 175 -14.07 5.87 -16.19
C ASN A 175 -15.40 5.23 -15.76
N ILE A 176 -16.45 6.03 -15.63
CA ILE A 176 -17.78 5.61 -15.17
C ILE A 176 -18.41 4.51 -16.05
N LEU A 177 -18.04 4.43 -17.34
CA LEU A 177 -18.54 3.38 -18.24
C LEU A 177 -18.04 2.01 -17.82
N ASN A 178 -16.86 1.93 -17.19
CA ASN A 178 -16.30 0.69 -16.66
C ASN A 178 -16.97 0.23 -15.36
N LEU A 179 -17.80 1.09 -14.75
CA LEU A 179 -18.63 0.76 -13.59
C LEU A 179 -20.11 0.49 -13.98
N ARG A 180 -20.39 0.24 -15.28
CA ARG A 180 -21.76 0.02 -15.79
C ARG A 180 -22.52 -1.03 -14.99
N ASP A 181 -21.88 -2.14 -14.67
CA ASP A 181 -22.51 -3.33 -14.07
C ASP A 181 -22.30 -3.41 -12.52
N VAL A 182 -21.51 -2.50 -11.93
CA VAL A 182 -21.24 -2.45 -10.51
C VAL A 182 -21.56 -1.10 -9.90
N GLN A 183 -21.79 -1.07 -8.60
CA GLN A 183 -21.87 0.13 -7.78
C GLN A 183 -20.94 0.02 -6.57
N ILE A 184 -20.46 1.16 -6.10
CA ILE A 184 -19.65 1.23 -4.89
C ILE A 184 -20.58 1.62 -3.73
N ALA A 185 -20.69 0.74 -2.75
CA ALA A 185 -21.47 0.96 -1.54
C ALA A 185 -20.64 1.67 -0.47
N SER A 186 -21.31 2.15 0.58
CA SER A 186 -20.63 2.78 1.72
C SER A 186 -19.72 1.81 2.45
N ILE A 187 -18.50 2.25 2.74
CA ILE A 187 -17.42 1.46 3.32
C ILE A 187 -17.77 0.95 4.71
N ILE A 188 -18.17 1.87 5.62
CA ILE A 188 -18.33 1.55 7.04
C ILE A 188 -19.35 0.42 7.28
N PRO A 189 -20.59 0.45 6.75
CA PRO A 189 -21.53 -0.64 6.98
C PRO A 189 -21.10 -1.95 6.32
N ALA A 190 -20.49 -1.88 5.10
CA ALA A 190 -20.03 -3.08 4.40
C ALA A 190 -18.89 -3.78 5.15
N VAL A 191 -17.88 -3.01 5.59
CA VAL A 191 -16.75 -3.55 6.37
C VAL A 191 -17.19 -4.07 7.72
N ARG A 192 -18.07 -3.34 8.44
CA ARG A 192 -18.59 -3.75 9.76
C ARG A 192 -19.26 -5.12 9.67
N ALA A 193 -20.15 -5.32 8.71
CA ALA A 193 -20.86 -6.59 8.54
C ALA A 193 -19.89 -7.77 8.35
N GLN A 194 -18.84 -7.60 7.55
CA GLN A 194 -17.82 -8.62 7.32
C GLN A 194 -16.93 -8.84 8.56
N ALA A 195 -16.50 -7.77 9.22
CA ALA A 195 -15.69 -7.84 10.43
C ALA A 195 -16.42 -8.57 11.57
N GLU A 196 -17.71 -8.28 11.79
CA GLU A 196 -18.52 -8.98 12.77
C GLU A 196 -18.70 -10.46 12.44
N GLN A 197 -18.86 -10.81 11.16
CA GLN A 197 -18.92 -12.20 10.72
C GLN A 197 -17.60 -12.94 11.02
N LEU A 198 -16.46 -12.32 10.73
CA LEU A 198 -15.14 -12.86 11.03
C LEU A 198 -14.94 -13.04 12.55
N ARG A 199 -15.35 -12.07 13.36
CA ARG A 199 -15.32 -12.19 14.83
C ARG A 199 -16.14 -13.38 15.33
N ARG A 200 -17.35 -13.58 14.79
CA ARG A 200 -18.16 -14.78 15.12
C ARG A 200 -17.50 -16.08 14.69
N SER A 201 -16.65 -16.05 13.66
CA SER A 201 -15.86 -17.21 13.22
C SER A 201 -14.62 -17.48 14.09
N GLY A 202 -14.35 -16.68 15.13
CA GLY A 202 -13.28 -16.91 16.10
C GLY A 202 -11.89 -16.51 15.64
N VAL A 203 -11.75 -15.55 14.71
CA VAL A 203 -10.43 -15.02 14.32
C VAL A 203 -9.77 -14.26 15.47
N ALA A 204 -8.44 -14.37 15.57
CA ALA A 204 -7.65 -13.71 16.61
C ALA A 204 -7.51 -12.20 16.40
N ALA A 205 -7.59 -11.74 15.16
CA ALA A 205 -7.61 -10.33 14.78
C ALA A 205 -8.33 -10.14 13.46
N VAL A 206 -8.84 -8.91 13.22
CA VAL A 206 -9.39 -8.47 11.93
C VAL A 206 -8.52 -7.34 11.38
N VAL A 207 -8.02 -7.50 10.17
CA VAL A 207 -7.25 -6.49 9.45
C VAL A 207 -8.06 -6.01 8.25
N LEU A 208 -8.25 -4.70 8.16
CA LEU A 208 -8.86 -4.04 7.02
C LEU A 208 -7.74 -3.63 6.04
N THR A 209 -7.81 -4.08 4.78
CA THR A 209 -7.03 -3.51 3.70
C THR A 209 -7.96 -2.67 2.82
N ILE A 210 -7.66 -1.38 2.69
CA ILE A 210 -8.61 -0.42 2.13
C ILE A 210 -7.90 0.56 1.19
N HIS A 211 -8.53 0.78 0.04
CA HIS A 211 -8.08 1.85 -0.85
C HIS A 211 -8.74 3.17 -0.47
N GLU A 212 -8.32 3.70 0.66
CA GLU A 212 -8.65 5.03 1.21
C GLU A 212 -7.53 5.43 2.15
N GLY A 213 -7.18 6.71 2.23
CA GLY A 213 -5.95 7.12 2.87
C GLY A 213 -6.03 8.37 3.73
N ALA A 214 -4.85 8.76 4.20
CA ALA A 214 -4.58 10.03 4.85
C ALA A 214 -3.25 10.59 4.37
N ASN A 215 -3.00 11.86 4.66
CA ASN A 215 -1.74 12.54 4.38
C ASN A 215 -1.13 13.04 5.69
N CYS A 216 -0.12 12.33 6.20
CA CYS A 216 0.54 12.69 7.45
C CYS A 216 1.90 13.33 7.18
N SER A 217 2.16 14.48 7.79
CA SER A 217 3.40 15.22 7.63
C SER A 217 4.51 14.84 8.62
N ASP A 218 4.21 14.04 9.64
CA ASP A 218 5.16 13.60 10.65
C ASP A 218 4.82 12.19 11.15
N PHE A 219 5.85 11.44 11.58
CA PHE A 219 5.75 10.05 12.07
C PHE A 219 6.52 9.83 13.37
N HIS A 220 6.91 10.92 14.10
CA HIS A 220 7.70 10.79 15.33
C HIS A 220 6.85 10.27 16.49
N ASP A 221 5.61 10.71 16.58
CA ASP A 221 4.66 10.26 17.60
C ASP A 221 3.45 9.61 16.93
N ALA A 222 3.42 8.28 16.96
CA ALA A 222 2.34 7.50 16.37
C ALA A 222 0.96 7.75 17.01
N LYS A 223 0.88 8.41 18.15
CA LYS A 223 -0.39 8.75 18.82
C LYS A 223 -0.86 10.17 18.51
N ASN A 224 0.00 11.00 17.96
CA ASN A 224 -0.33 12.37 17.58
C ASN A 224 -0.91 12.41 16.17
N LEU A 225 -2.22 12.64 16.05
CA LEU A 225 -2.90 12.71 14.75
C LEU A 225 -2.92 14.10 14.11
N LYS A 226 -2.43 15.14 14.80
CA LYS A 226 -2.39 16.50 14.23
C LYS A 226 -1.69 16.59 12.87
N PRO A 227 -0.57 15.87 12.64
CA PRO A 227 0.07 15.85 11.32
C PRO A 227 -0.77 15.24 10.19
N CYS A 228 -1.84 14.50 10.53
CA CYS A 228 -2.75 13.82 9.60
C CYS A 228 -4.14 14.47 9.52
N ASP A 229 -4.38 15.52 10.29
CA ASP A 229 -5.68 16.20 10.39
C ASP A 229 -5.83 17.22 9.24
N ASN A 230 -6.18 16.72 8.07
CA ASN A 230 -6.38 17.49 6.86
C ASN A 230 -7.55 16.90 6.04
N GLU A 231 -7.97 17.60 4.97
CA GLU A 231 -9.10 17.21 4.13
C GLU A 231 -8.90 15.84 3.43
N ASP A 232 -7.65 15.39 3.29
CA ASP A 232 -7.31 14.11 2.67
C ASP A 232 -7.34 12.94 3.67
N GLY A 233 -7.65 13.19 4.93
CA GLY A 233 -7.61 12.19 6.02
C GLY A 233 -8.84 11.28 6.11
N ARG A 234 -9.41 10.82 4.99
CA ARG A 234 -10.68 10.05 4.96
C ARG A 234 -10.62 8.71 5.67
N VAL A 235 -9.46 8.05 5.72
CA VAL A 235 -9.30 6.81 6.47
C VAL A 235 -9.47 7.00 7.98
N LEU A 236 -9.21 8.21 8.52
CA LEU A 236 -9.33 8.49 9.96
C LEU A 236 -10.74 8.28 10.51
N PRO A 237 -11.81 8.91 9.95
CA PRO A 237 -13.18 8.67 10.40
C PRO A 237 -13.62 7.21 10.20
N ILE A 238 -13.14 6.53 9.14
CA ILE A 238 -13.44 5.12 8.90
C ILE A 238 -12.83 4.25 10.00
N ALA A 239 -11.53 4.45 10.32
CA ALA A 239 -10.86 3.72 11.39
C ALA A 239 -11.52 3.97 12.75
N ARG A 240 -11.92 5.21 13.06
CA ARG A 240 -12.68 5.55 14.27
C ARG A 240 -14.02 4.82 14.33
N ALA A 241 -14.77 4.81 13.23
CA ALA A 241 -16.08 4.15 13.19
C ALA A 241 -16.00 2.63 13.33
N LEU A 242 -14.84 2.02 13.03
CA LEU A 242 -14.64 0.57 13.01
C LEU A 242 -13.71 0.05 14.11
N HIS A 243 -13.25 0.91 15.04
CA HIS A 243 -12.23 0.56 16.06
C HIS A 243 -12.63 -0.60 16.99
N ASP A 244 -13.93 -0.86 17.15
CA ASP A 244 -14.48 -1.93 17.95
C ASP A 244 -14.47 -3.30 17.25
N VAL A 245 -14.43 -3.32 15.90
CA VAL A 245 -14.47 -4.56 15.09
C VAL A 245 -13.22 -4.82 14.27
N VAL A 246 -12.35 -3.80 14.05
CA VAL A 246 -11.10 -3.89 13.29
C VAL A 246 -9.91 -3.68 14.23
N ASP A 247 -8.82 -4.43 14.04
CA ASP A 247 -7.61 -4.36 14.87
C ASP A 247 -6.41 -3.70 14.19
N ALA A 248 -6.40 -3.61 12.86
CA ALA A 248 -5.38 -2.89 12.09
C ALA A 248 -5.95 -2.48 10.73
N VAL A 249 -5.43 -1.40 10.17
CA VAL A 249 -5.79 -0.89 8.84
C VAL A 249 -4.54 -0.73 7.99
N VAL A 250 -4.58 -1.30 6.79
CA VAL A 250 -3.66 -1.09 5.67
C VAL A 250 -4.37 -0.19 4.67
N ALA A 251 -3.81 0.99 4.42
CA ALA A 251 -4.45 2.09 3.68
C ALA A 251 -3.74 2.40 2.35
N GLY A 252 -4.35 3.21 1.49
CA GLY A 252 -3.80 3.60 0.19
C GLY A 252 -4.43 4.89 -0.35
N HIS A 253 -4.45 5.06 -1.69
CA HIS A 253 -5.17 6.12 -2.42
C HIS A 253 -4.56 7.53 -2.36
N SER A 254 -4.14 8.02 -1.21
CA SER A 254 -3.65 9.40 -1.07
C SER A 254 -2.21 9.61 -1.51
N HIS A 255 -1.49 8.55 -1.89
CA HIS A 255 -0.06 8.54 -2.26
C HIS A 255 0.86 9.11 -1.17
N ALA A 256 0.39 9.17 0.07
CA ALA A 256 1.10 9.69 1.23
C ALA A 256 1.48 8.57 2.19
N GLY A 257 2.23 8.88 3.24
CA GLY A 257 2.57 7.92 4.28
C GLY A 257 1.67 8.08 5.51
N MET A 258 1.42 6.96 6.19
CA MET A 258 0.80 6.96 7.51
C MET A 258 1.40 5.87 8.40
N ALA A 259 1.60 6.19 9.69
CA ALA A 259 2.09 5.27 10.71
C ALA A 259 1.58 5.72 12.09
N HIS A 260 0.27 5.63 12.30
CA HIS A 260 -0.37 6.20 13.48
C HIS A 260 -1.41 5.26 14.09
N PHE A 261 -1.78 5.53 15.35
CA PHE A 261 -2.92 4.90 16.01
C PHE A 261 -4.13 5.82 15.94
N VAL A 262 -5.24 5.31 15.44
CA VAL A 262 -6.56 5.97 15.47
C VAL A 262 -7.44 5.19 16.44
N ASP A 263 -7.77 5.78 17.58
CA ASP A 263 -8.53 5.16 18.68
C ASP A 263 -7.99 3.75 19.05
N GLY A 264 -6.65 3.63 19.08
CA GLY A 264 -5.95 2.39 19.42
C GLY A 264 -5.79 1.39 18.27
N VAL A 265 -6.34 1.66 17.07
CA VAL A 265 -6.15 0.87 15.86
C VAL A 265 -4.93 1.40 15.10
N PRO A 266 -3.89 0.58 14.85
CA PRO A 266 -2.79 0.96 13.97
C PRO A 266 -3.29 1.14 12.54
N VAL A 267 -2.98 2.27 11.93
CA VAL A 267 -3.22 2.59 10.52
C VAL A 267 -1.87 2.85 9.86
N ILE A 268 -1.58 2.10 8.82
CA ILE A 268 -0.33 2.20 8.07
C ILE A 268 -0.61 2.43 6.58
N GLN A 269 0.25 3.23 5.92
CA GLN A 269 0.19 3.51 4.49
C GLN A 269 1.61 3.76 3.94
N ALA A 270 1.90 3.23 2.76
CA ALA A 270 3.25 3.06 2.22
C ALA A 270 3.65 4.07 1.15
N PHE A 271 3.01 5.25 1.05
CA PHE A 271 3.19 6.19 -0.05
C PHE A 271 2.69 5.62 -1.39
N ALA A 272 3.53 5.66 -2.45
CA ALA A 272 3.14 5.22 -3.78
C ALA A 272 4.37 4.78 -4.62
N TYR A 273 4.09 4.25 -5.82
CA TYR A 273 5.08 4.02 -6.89
C TYR A 273 6.19 3.03 -6.51
N GLY A 274 5.88 2.08 -5.63
CA GLY A 274 6.80 1.04 -5.20
C GLY A 274 8.06 1.56 -4.50
N GLN A 275 8.01 2.75 -3.88
CA GLN A 275 9.17 3.41 -3.31
C GLN A 275 9.41 3.08 -1.84
N ALA A 276 8.39 2.58 -1.14
CA ALA A 276 8.44 2.25 0.27
C ALA A 276 7.50 1.09 0.61
N PHE A 277 7.61 0.59 1.82
CA PHE A 277 6.58 -0.21 2.47
C PHE A 277 6.31 0.34 3.88
N ALA A 278 5.10 0.15 4.39
CA ALA A 278 4.75 0.44 5.77
C ALA A 278 4.67 -0.86 6.59
N ARG A 279 4.78 -0.76 7.92
CA ARG A 279 4.81 -1.92 8.79
C ARG A 279 4.14 -1.64 10.14
N ALA A 280 3.31 -2.60 10.57
CA ALA A 280 2.83 -2.70 11.95
C ALA A 280 3.15 -4.10 12.52
N ASP A 281 3.55 -4.13 13.78
CA ASP A 281 3.89 -5.36 14.49
C ASP A 281 2.76 -5.71 15.45
N LEU A 282 2.01 -6.77 15.17
CA LEU A 282 0.91 -7.25 15.99
C LEU A 282 1.41 -8.38 16.89
N LEU A 283 1.37 -8.19 18.21
CA LEU A 283 1.77 -9.20 19.17
C LEU A 283 0.58 -10.05 19.62
N PHE A 284 0.69 -11.35 19.47
CA PHE A 284 -0.30 -12.31 19.92
C PHE A 284 0.22 -13.10 21.12
N ARG A 285 -0.59 -13.22 22.15
CA ARG A 285 -0.36 -14.11 23.29
C ARG A 285 -1.13 -15.41 23.06
N ASN A 286 -0.47 -16.53 23.29
CA ASN A 286 -1.13 -17.84 23.33
C ASN A 286 -1.79 -18.01 24.70
N THR A 287 -3.08 -18.26 24.72
CA THR A 287 -3.87 -18.49 25.93
C THR A 287 -4.56 -19.85 25.85
N ARG A 288 -5.19 -20.28 26.94
CA ARG A 288 -5.97 -21.55 26.95
C ARG A 288 -7.13 -21.55 25.95
N SER A 289 -7.64 -20.39 25.61
CA SER A 289 -8.74 -20.20 24.66
C SER A 289 -8.27 -19.87 23.22
N GLY A 290 -6.96 -19.95 22.94
CA GLY A 290 -6.39 -19.62 21.63
C GLY A 290 -5.54 -18.35 21.65
N PHE A 291 -5.25 -17.83 20.47
CA PHE A 291 -4.44 -16.61 20.32
C PHE A 291 -5.27 -15.35 20.55
N VAL A 292 -4.72 -14.41 21.32
CA VAL A 292 -5.32 -13.12 21.63
C VAL A 292 -4.33 -12.00 21.28
N LEU A 293 -4.79 -11.02 20.51
CA LEU A 293 -4.01 -9.83 20.19
C LEU A 293 -3.77 -8.97 21.44
N ASP A 294 -2.52 -8.65 21.71
CA ASP A 294 -2.13 -7.69 22.75
C ASP A 294 -2.01 -6.28 22.13
N LYS A 295 -3.12 -5.55 22.12
CA LYS A 295 -3.16 -4.21 21.51
C LYS A 295 -2.18 -3.23 22.17
N SER A 296 -1.89 -3.40 23.46
CA SER A 296 -0.97 -2.52 24.21
C SER A 296 0.48 -2.66 23.77
N ARG A 297 0.84 -3.76 23.12
CA ARG A 297 2.18 -4.06 22.60
C ARG A 297 2.26 -4.05 21.07
N THR A 298 1.22 -3.55 20.41
CA THR A 298 1.25 -3.28 18.98
C THR A 298 2.16 -2.09 18.71
N VAL A 299 3.01 -2.19 17.68
CA VAL A 299 3.96 -1.16 17.29
C VAL A 299 3.72 -0.81 15.82
N VAL A 300 3.68 0.48 15.51
CA VAL A 300 3.76 0.98 14.14
C VAL A 300 5.15 1.51 13.86
N HIS A 301 5.63 1.30 12.66
CA HIS A 301 6.93 1.77 12.20
C HIS A 301 6.74 2.83 11.12
N ARG A 302 7.63 3.82 11.11
CA ARG A 302 7.70 4.77 9.99
C ARG A 302 7.80 3.99 8.67
N PRO A 303 7.16 4.45 7.59
CA PRO A 303 7.32 3.83 6.29
C PRO A 303 8.80 3.71 5.92
N LYS A 304 9.19 2.54 5.44
CA LYS A 304 10.58 2.22 5.09
C LYS A 304 10.79 2.40 3.60
N GLU A 305 11.68 3.33 3.23
CA GLU A 305 12.09 3.48 1.84
C GLU A 305 12.86 2.28 1.33
N LEU A 306 12.64 1.94 0.08
CA LEU A 306 13.33 0.90 -0.66
C LEU A 306 14.56 1.52 -1.35
N CYS A 307 15.74 1.38 -0.75
CA CYS A 307 17.01 1.85 -1.28
C CYS A 307 17.99 0.68 -1.39
N SER A 308 18.84 0.70 -2.42
CA SER A 308 19.94 -0.28 -2.56
C SER A 308 21.14 0.02 -1.64
N VAL A 309 21.15 1.21 -1.01
CA VAL A 309 22.23 1.67 -0.13
C VAL A 309 21.70 2.17 1.20
N GLU A 310 22.52 2.09 2.26
CA GLU A 310 22.23 2.76 3.53
C GLU A 310 22.36 4.27 3.35
N MET A 311 21.32 4.95 3.79
CA MET A 311 21.35 6.39 3.86
C MET A 311 21.88 6.82 5.24
N PRO A 312 22.69 7.88 5.32
CA PRO A 312 23.14 8.40 6.61
C PRO A 312 21.93 8.79 7.48
N PRO A 313 22.05 8.74 8.81
CA PRO A 313 21.03 9.25 9.72
C PRO A 313 20.77 10.72 9.41
N GLU A 314 19.52 11.17 9.63
CA GLU A 314 19.17 12.60 9.47
C GLU A 314 20.12 13.46 10.29
N ASP A 315 20.69 14.48 9.65
CA ASP A 315 21.18 15.62 10.40
C ASP A 315 19.95 16.26 11.11
N PRO A 316 20.10 16.77 12.34
CA PRO A 316 19.00 17.47 13.00
C PRO A 316 18.43 18.52 12.04
N PRO A 317 17.11 18.77 12.05
CA PRO A 317 16.49 19.71 11.15
C PRO A 317 17.26 21.04 11.21
N LEU A 318 17.65 21.56 10.04
CA LEU A 318 18.26 22.88 9.96
C LEU A 318 17.35 23.85 10.71
N PRO A 319 17.91 24.75 11.55
CA PRO A 319 17.12 25.78 12.19
C PRO A 319 16.32 26.53 11.11
N PRO A 320 15.07 26.93 11.39
CA PRO A 320 14.25 27.64 10.42
C PRO A 320 15.05 28.82 9.87
N ALA A 321 15.06 28.96 8.54
CA ALA A 321 15.70 30.09 7.90
C ALA A 321 15.17 31.38 8.54
N PRO A 322 16.02 32.40 8.84
CA PRO A 322 15.57 33.63 9.41
C PRO A 322 14.45 34.21 8.54
N SER A 323 13.32 34.54 9.17
CA SER A 323 12.14 35.07 8.48
C SER A 323 12.55 36.32 7.70
N ALA A 324 12.52 36.23 6.37
CA ALA A 324 12.59 37.40 5.51
C ALA A 324 11.31 38.23 5.78
N THR A 325 11.50 39.35 6.47
CA THR A 325 10.48 40.36 6.65
C THR A 325 10.03 40.90 5.29
N THR A 326 8.74 40.80 5.04
CA THR A 326 7.88 41.64 4.18
C THR A 326 8.38 42.07 2.81
N ALA A 327 7.81 41.47 1.76
CA ALA A 327 7.46 42.21 0.56
C ALA A 327 6.02 41.78 0.17
N SER A 328 5.14 42.75 0.22
CA SER A 328 3.76 42.72 -0.27
C SER A 328 3.75 42.50 -1.77
N GLY A 329 2.96 41.55 -2.27
CA GLY A 329 2.74 41.33 -3.67
C GLY A 329 1.61 40.33 -3.87
N ASP A 330 0.44 40.84 -4.27
CA ASP A 330 -0.76 40.08 -4.61
C ASP A 330 -0.50 39.07 -5.73
N GLY A 331 -0.91 37.84 -5.50
CA GLY A 331 -0.88 36.79 -6.51
C GLY A 331 -1.48 35.50 -5.93
N ALA A 332 -2.81 35.32 -6.11
CA ALA A 332 -3.48 34.06 -5.80
C ALA A 332 -2.97 32.97 -6.75
N GLY A 333 -1.91 32.28 -6.35
CA GLY A 333 -1.37 31.09 -6.99
C GLY A 333 -1.48 29.94 -6.01
N ASN A 334 -2.11 28.89 -6.47
CA ASN A 334 -2.26 27.56 -5.85
C ASN A 334 -1.00 27.19 -5.02
N ARG A 335 -1.05 27.40 -3.72
CA ARG A 335 0.04 26.98 -2.81
C ARG A 335 -0.16 25.51 -2.50
N GLY A 336 0.26 24.66 -3.44
CA GLY A 336 0.48 23.26 -3.15
C GLY A 336 1.35 23.14 -1.91
N THR A 337 0.94 22.33 -0.96
CA THR A 337 1.72 21.94 0.22
C THR A 337 3.12 21.56 -0.24
N PRO A 338 4.21 22.11 0.34
CA PRO A 338 5.55 21.73 -0.10
C PRO A 338 5.70 20.20 0.02
N PRO A 339 6.26 19.54 -1.01
CA PRO A 339 6.43 18.10 -0.97
C PRO A 339 7.23 17.71 0.28
N GLN A 340 6.67 16.83 1.07
CA GLN A 340 7.29 16.33 2.29
C GLN A 340 8.70 15.80 1.96
N ARG A 341 9.74 16.42 2.50
CA ARG A 341 11.12 15.95 2.43
C ARG A 341 11.30 14.69 3.29
N MET A 342 10.72 13.57 2.85
CA MET A 342 10.86 12.29 3.57
C MET A 342 11.72 11.27 2.86
N TRP A 343 12.15 11.56 1.63
CA TRP A 343 12.88 10.62 0.81
C TRP A 343 14.37 10.84 0.87
N ARG A 344 15.07 10.01 1.62
CA ARG A 344 16.54 10.06 1.74
C ARG A 344 17.25 9.51 0.53
N CYS A 345 16.63 8.56 -0.17
CA CYS A 345 17.13 8.07 -1.45
C CYS A 345 17.21 9.16 -2.53
N ASP A 346 16.57 10.32 -2.36
CA ASP A 346 16.60 11.46 -3.28
C ASP A 346 17.74 12.47 -3.00
N SER A 347 18.56 12.24 -1.99
CA SER A 347 19.69 13.13 -1.70
C SER A 347 20.65 13.18 -2.87
N LYS A 348 20.64 14.28 -3.63
CA LYS A 348 21.52 14.48 -4.78
C LYS A 348 22.99 14.68 -4.39
N VAL A 349 23.24 15.04 -3.12
CA VAL A 349 24.59 15.35 -2.61
C VAL A 349 24.74 14.71 -1.23
N LEU A 350 25.77 13.86 -1.09
CA LEU A 350 26.16 13.27 0.18
C LEU A 350 27.46 13.92 0.66
N HIS A 351 27.40 14.56 1.83
CA HIS A 351 28.57 15.15 2.46
C HIS A 351 29.43 14.07 3.12
N GLY A 352 30.55 13.71 2.47
CA GLY A 352 31.69 13.07 3.14
C GLY A 352 31.54 11.64 3.64
N LYS A 353 30.46 10.88 3.30
CA LYS A 353 30.28 9.51 3.76
C LYS A 353 30.25 8.52 2.59
N GLU A 354 30.94 7.41 2.72
CA GLU A 354 30.87 6.32 1.77
C GLU A 354 29.51 5.62 1.82
N LEU A 355 28.88 5.39 0.66
CA LEU A 355 27.63 4.63 0.58
C LEU A 355 27.90 3.15 0.86
N ARG A 356 27.19 2.60 1.81
CA ARG A 356 27.20 1.17 2.13
C ARG A 356 25.96 0.51 1.53
N PRO A 357 26.00 -0.80 1.20
CA PRO A 357 24.82 -1.55 0.84
C PRO A 357 23.75 -1.42 1.93
N ALA A 358 22.48 -1.31 1.52
CA ALA A 358 21.37 -1.22 2.47
C ALA A 358 21.32 -2.47 3.37
N THR A 359 20.95 -2.24 4.62
CA THR A 359 20.66 -3.33 5.58
C THR A 359 19.22 -3.20 6.08
N TYR A 360 18.61 -4.35 6.34
CA TYR A 360 17.30 -4.41 6.99
C TYR A 360 17.25 -5.62 7.93
N GLU A 361 16.74 -5.41 9.14
CA GLU A 361 16.76 -6.42 10.22
C GLU A 361 18.19 -6.96 10.49
N GLY A 362 19.22 -6.12 10.31
CA GLY A 362 20.62 -6.44 10.53
C GLY A 362 21.25 -7.34 9.44
N LEU A 363 20.61 -7.49 8.30
CA LEU A 363 21.09 -8.27 7.16
C LEU A 363 21.21 -7.39 5.91
N PRO A 364 22.21 -7.60 5.04
CA PRO A 364 22.31 -6.92 3.75
C PRO A 364 21.05 -7.14 2.92
N VAL A 365 20.60 -6.08 2.23
CA VAL A 365 19.49 -6.15 1.29
C VAL A 365 20.05 -6.50 -0.08
N THR A 366 19.64 -7.65 -0.60
CA THR A 366 19.94 -8.08 -1.98
C THR A 366 18.66 -8.12 -2.77
N PRO A 367 18.56 -7.42 -3.92
CA PRO A 367 17.39 -7.51 -4.79
C PRO A 367 17.05 -8.96 -5.13
N SER A 368 15.77 -9.28 -5.18
CA SER A 368 15.28 -10.64 -5.43
C SER A 368 15.39 -11.00 -6.90
N GLU A 369 16.31 -11.92 -7.24
CA GLU A 369 16.45 -12.44 -8.60
C GLU A 369 15.19 -13.15 -9.12
N PRO A 370 14.46 -13.99 -8.32
CA PRO A 370 13.22 -14.59 -8.80
C PRO A 370 12.16 -13.55 -9.18
N VAL A 371 12.06 -12.43 -8.45
CA VAL A 371 11.17 -11.33 -8.80
C VAL A 371 11.64 -10.64 -10.09
N ALA A 372 12.92 -10.32 -10.21
CA ALA A 372 13.48 -9.71 -11.42
C ALA A 372 13.26 -10.61 -12.65
N ALA A 373 13.46 -11.91 -12.51
CA ALA A 373 13.22 -12.89 -13.59
C ALA A 373 11.75 -12.95 -14.02
N SER A 374 10.80 -12.81 -13.08
CA SER A 374 9.37 -12.79 -13.41
C SER A 374 8.96 -11.52 -14.18
N LEU A 375 9.68 -10.44 -14.02
CA LEU A 375 9.41 -9.16 -14.70
C LEU A 375 10.08 -9.05 -16.08
N ALA A 376 11.17 -9.77 -16.30
CA ALA A 376 11.98 -9.65 -17.52
C ALA A 376 11.18 -9.81 -18.84
N PRO A 377 10.20 -10.73 -18.98
CA PRO A 377 9.39 -10.84 -20.20
C PRO A 377 8.52 -9.60 -20.48
N HIS A 378 8.16 -8.86 -19.46
CA HIS A 378 7.31 -7.66 -19.59
C HIS A 378 8.15 -6.40 -19.89
N ILE A 379 9.40 -6.36 -19.42
CA ILE A 379 10.32 -5.25 -19.64
C ILE A 379 10.90 -5.27 -21.07
N ALA A 380 11.02 -6.46 -21.66
CA ALA A 380 11.57 -6.65 -23.00
C ALA A 380 10.59 -6.34 -24.14
N GLN A 381 9.33 -6.05 -23.86
CA GLN A 381 8.29 -5.66 -24.82
C GLN A 381 8.38 -4.18 -25.20
#